data_3c5f027a459a004efdeb96dbdb21ac90
#
_entry.id   3c5f027a459a004efdeb96dbdb21ac90
#
_cell.length_a   1.000
_cell.length_b   1.000
_cell.length_c   1.000
_cell.angle_alpha   90.00
_cell.angle_beta   90.00
_cell.angle_gamma   90.00
#
_symmetry.space_group_name_H-M   'P 1'
#
loop_
_entity.id
_entity.type
_entity.pdbx_description
1 polymer ?
#
loop_
_entity_poly.entity_id
_entity_poly.type
_entity_poly.pdbx_seq_one_letter_code
_entity_poly.pdbx_strand_id
1 'polypeptide(L)'
;DETQKHFNGKIDFVLHSIGMSPNVRKNRKYYDLDYNFMNKTLDISAVSFHKMLQVAYKQDAIKKNGSILALTYIAAQRTYDSYSDMANAKALLESICRSFGMIYGEKNGVRINTISQSPTKTTAGKGIDGFDLFFDFADKMSPLGNASAEECADYCIMMFSDYTRKVTMQNLFHDGGYSSTGISKKMIEQYQGSK
;
A
#
# COMPACT_ATOMS: atom_id res chain seq x y z
N ASP A 1 8.91 22.93 0.48
CA ASP A 1 8.86 24.36 0.77
C ASP A 1 7.56 24.82 1.40
N GLU A 2 6.41 24.74 0.70
CA GLU A 2 5.12 25.17 1.27
C GLU A 2 4.75 24.35 2.49
N THR A 3 4.92 23.04 2.47
CA THR A 3 4.65 22.16 3.60
C THR A 3 5.50 22.52 4.82
N GLN A 4 6.82 22.73 4.63
CA GLN A 4 7.70 23.13 5.72
C GLN A 4 7.35 24.53 6.27
N LYS A 5 6.92 25.45 5.40
CA LYS A 5 6.42 26.76 5.83
C LYS A 5 5.13 26.62 6.64
N HIS A 6 4.18 25.80 6.15
CA HIS A 6 2.91 25.57 6.83
C HIS A 6 3.08 24.98 8.24
N PHE A 7 3.95 23.97 8.38
CA PHE A 7 4.25 23.34 9.66
C PHE A 7 5.32 24.05 10.49
N ASN A 8 5.87 25.16 9.98
CA ASN A 8 6.94 25.92 10.62
C ASN A 8 8.14 25.05 11.01
N GLY A 9 8.53 24.13 10.14
CA GLY A 9 9.66 23.24 10.38
C GLY A 9 9.66 21.95 9.58
N LYS A 10 10.45 20.99 10.05
CA LYS A 10 10.55 19.67 9.44
C LYS A 10 9.33 18.80 9.79
N ILE A 11 9.03 17.85 8.92
CA ILE A 11 7.89 16.96 8.99
C ILE A 11 8.27 15.72 9.80
N ASP A 12 7.46 15.34 10.77
CA ASP A 12 7.67 14.13 11.58
C ASP A 12 7.18 12.87 10.86
N PHE A 13 6.00 12.93 10.22
CA PHE A 13 5.33 11.76 9.64
C PHE A 13 4.81 12.06 8.23
N VAL A 14 4.92 11.07 7.35
CA VAL A 14 4.37 11.13 6.01
C VAL A 14 3.64 9.83 5.70
N LEU A 15 2.39 9.94 5.21
CA LEU A 15 1.64 8.82 4.66
C LEU A 15 1.43 9.03 3.16
N HIS A 16 1.95 8.12 2.34
CA HIS A 16 1.65 8.04 0.92
C HIS A 16 0.52 7.02 0.68
N SER A 17 -0.68 7.53 0.49
CA SER A 17 -1.90 6.76 0.25
C SER A 17 -2.49 7.10 -1.12
N ILE A 18 -1.67 6.98 -2.17
CA ILE A 18 -2.03 7.36 -3.55
C ILE A 18 -1.95 6.14 -4.45
N GLY A 19 -2.96 5.94 -5.28
CA GLY A 19 -2.97 4.87 -6.27
C GLY A 19 -4.10 5.03 -7.29
N MET A 20 -3.79 4.80 -8.56
CA MET A 20 -4.76 4.81 -9.63
C MET A 20 -4.24 4.00 -10.82
N SER A 21 -5.08 3.16 -11.41
CA SER A 21 -4.82 2.48 -12.68
C SER A 21 -5.98 2.68 -13.65
N PRO A 22 -5.77 3.33 -14.79
CA PRO A 22 -6.76 3.36 -15.84
C PRO A 22 -7.01 1.99 -16.49
N ASN A 23 -6.01 1.12 -16.57
CA ASN A 23 -6.18 -0.23 -17.08
C ASN A 23 -7.15 -1.05 -16.21
N VAL A 24 -6.97 -1.03 -14.89
CA VAL A 24 -7.89 -1.68 -13.93
C VAL A 24 -9.31 -1.12 -14.07
N ARG A 25 -9.46 0.20 -14.09
CA ARG A 25 -10.78 0.86 -14.22
C ARG A 25 -11.49 0.55 -15.52
N LYS A 26 -10.76 0.19 -16.57
CA LYS A 26 -11.29 -0.22 -17.91
C LYS A 26 -11.35 -1.73 -18.06
N ASN A 27 -11.17 -2.49 -16.98
CA ASN A 27 -11.17 -3.96 -16.97
C ASN A 27 -10.27 -4.59 -18.03
N ARG A 28 -9.12 -3.95 -18.31
CA ARG A 28 -8.15 -4.50 -19.27
C ARG A 28 -7.40 -5.68 -18.66
N LYS A 29 -7.30 -6.73 -19.43
CA LYS A 29 -6.55 -7.92 -19.03
C LYS A 29 -5.04 -7.65 -19.09
N TYR A 30 -4.27 -8.33 -18.25
CA TYR A 30 -2.83 -8.12 -18.16
C TYR A 30 -2.08 -8.33 -19.48
N TYR A 31 -2.55 -9.22 -20.33
CA TYR A 31 -1.99 -9.49 -21.68
C TYR A 31 -2.43 -8.48 -22.76
N ASP A 32 -3.34 -7.55 -22.43
CA ASP A 32 -3.89 -6.53 -23.34
C ASP A 32 -3.86 -5.12 -22.69
N LEU A 33 -2.74 -4.79 -22.04
CA LEU A 33 -2.57 -3.51 -21.41
C LEU A 33 -2.35 -2.39 -22.43
N ASP A 34 -2.96 -1.24 -22.17
CA ASP A 34 -2.54 0.02 -22.77
C ASP A 34 -1.30 0.54 -22.04
N TYR A 35 -0.18 0.63 -22.75
CA TYR A 35 1.09 1.06 -22.16
C TYR A 35 1.09 2.53 -21.71
N ASN A 36 0.31 3.41 -22.35
CA ASN A 36 0.18 4.79 -21.89
C ASN A 36 -0.54 4.82 -20.52
N PHE A 37 -1.55 3.96 -20.35
CA PHE A 37 -2.20 3.79 -19.05
C PHE A 37 -1.28 3.13 -18.03
N MET A 38 -0.49 2.15 -18.42
CA MET A 38 0.50 1.52 -17.53
C MET A 38 1.54 2.54 -17.05
N ASN A 39 2.09 3.36 -17.95
CA ASN A 39 3.02 4.43 -17.57
C ASN A 39 2.37 5.40 -16.57
N LYS A 40 1.10 5.77 -16.80
CA LYS A 40 0.34 6.62 -15.89
C LYS A 40 0.09 5.94 -14.53
N THR A 41 -0.21 4.64 -14.53
CA THR A 41 -0.37 3.83 -13.31
C THR A 41 0.91 3.84 -12.48
N LEU A 42 2.05 3.57 -13.11
CA LEU A 42 3.36 3.56 -12.44
C LEU A 42 3.73 4.96 -11.92
N ASP A 43 3.54 6.01 -12.74
CA ASP A 43 3.89 7.38 -12.35
C ASP A 43 3.07 7.85 -11.14
N ILE A 44 1.76 7.64 -11.16
CA ILE A 44 0.87 8.09 -10.06
C ILE A 44 1.02 7.22 -8.83
N SER A 45 1.11 5.89 -8.97
CA SER A 45 0.98 4.98 -7.84
C SER A 45 2.30 4.60 -7.18
N ALA A 46 3.44 4.78 -7.87
CA ALA A 46 4.76 4.42 -7.34
C ALA A 46 5.81 5.51 -7.53
N VAL A 47 5.97 6.05 -8.74
CA VAL A 47 7.00 7.06 -9.02
C VAL A 47 6.73 8.35 -8.27
N SER A 48 5.46 8.70 -8.00
CA SER A 48 5.09 9.81 -7.13
C SER A 48 5.70 9.70 -5.73
N PHE A 49 5.75 8.49 -5.17
CA PHE A 49 6.41 8.21 -3.89
C PHE A 49 7.92 8.45 -3.99
N HIS A 50 8.56 7.95 -5.06
CA HIS A 50 9.97 8.21 -5.31
C HIS A 50 10.27 9.72 -5.43
N LYS A 51 9.49 10.44 -6.23
CA LYS A 51 9.63 11.89 -6.44
C LYS A 51 9.51 12.64 -5.11
N MET A 52 8.50 12.32 -4.32
CA MET A 52 8.28 12.91 -3.00
C MET A 52 9.47 12.66 -2.07
N LEU A 53 9.94 11.42 -1.96
CA LEU A 53 11.09 11.07 -1.13
C LEU A 53 12.37 11.77 -1.58
N GLN A 54 12.62 11.85 -2.90
CA GLN A 54 13.79 12.52 -3.45
C GLN A 54 13.79 14.03 -3.13
N VAL A 55 12.65 14.69 -3.30
CA VAL A 55 12.53 16.12 -2.99
C VAL A 55 12.69 16.37 -1.49
N ALA A 56 12.00 15.58 -0.66
CA ALA A 56 12.10 15.69 0.80
C ALA A 56 13.53 15.44 1.30
N TYR A 57 14.25 14.51 0.69
CA TYR A 57 15.66 14.25 1.02
C TYR A 57 16.58 15.44 0.67
N LYS A 58 16.43 15.99 -0.55
CA LYS A 58 17.24 17.13 -1.01
C LYS A 58 17.00 18.40 -0.19
N GLN A 59 15.77 18.59 0.27
CA GLN A 59 15.38 19.75 1.09
C GLN A 59 15.56 19.51 2.60
N ASP A 60 16.07 18.35 2.99
CA ASP A 60 16.19 17.95 4.41
C ASP A 60 14.87 18.17 5.19
N ALA A 61 13.76 17.82 4.54
CA ALA A 61 12.41 18.14 5.00
C ALA A 61 11.89 17.24 6.12
N ILE A 62 12.49 16.06 6.30
CA ILE A 62 12.03 15.09 7.31
C ILE A 62 12.88 15.22 8.57
N LYS A 63 12.20 15.25 9.71
CA LYS A 63 12.82 15.35 11.04
C LYS A 63 13.65 14.10 11.35
N LYS A 64 14.69 14.26 12.14
CA LYS A 64 15.48 13.14 12.67
C LYS A 64 14.56 12.14 13.38
N ASN A 65 14.73 10.85 13.08
CA ASN A 65 13.91 9.74 13.58
C ASN A 65 12.44 9.79 13.12
N GLY A 66 12.10 10.58 12.11
CA GLY A 66 10.77 10.60 11.50
C GLY A 66 10.36 9.25 10.92
N SER A 67 9.10 9.13 10.53
CA SER A 67 8.55 7.89 9.97
C SER A 67 7.73 8.16 8.71
N ILE A 68 7.98 7.39 7.67
CA ILE A 68 7.29 7.48 6.38
C ILE A 68 6.65 6.14 6.07
N LEU A 69 5.38 6.17 5.68
CA LEU A 69 4.60 5.00 5.30
C LEU A 69 4.03 5.15 3.90
N ALA A 70 3.93 4.03 3.19
CA ALA A 70 3.17 3.96 1.94
C ALA A 70 2.21 2.76 1.98
N LEU A 71 0.99 2.94 1.47
CA LEU A 71 0.01 1.86 1.40
C LEU A 71 0.26 1.03 0.13
N THR A 72 0.57 -0.25 0.34
CA THR A 72 0.72 -1.25 -0.70
C THR A 72 -0.43 -2.27 -0.65
N TYR A 73 -0.29 -3.33 -1.39
CA TYR A 73 -1.25 -4.42 -1.41
C TYR A 73 -0.53 -5.74 -1.71
N ILE A 74 -1.04 -6.84 -1.18
CA ILE A 74 -0.46 -8.18 -1.36
C ILE A 74 -0.28 -8.57 -2.83
N ALA A 75 -1.03 -7.96 -3.75
CA ALA A 75 -0.85 -8.16 -5.19
C ALA A 75 0.54 -7.76 -5.70
N ALA A 76 1.36 -7.04 -4.93
CA ALA A 76 2.79 -6.87 -5.19
C ALA A 76 3.57 -8.19 -5.16
N GLN A 77 3.05 -9.21 -4.47
CA GLN A 77 3.72 -10.49 -4.20
C GLN A 77 2.89 -11.72 -4.60
N ARG A 78 1.61 -11.54 -4.89
CA ARG A 78 0.67 -12.60 -5.30
C ARG A 78 -0.07 -12.17 -6.56
N THR A 79 -0.46 -13.13 -7.38
CA THR A 79 -1.19 -12.86 -8.63
C THR A 79 -2.69 -12.73 -8.37
N TYR A 80 -3.28 -11.68 -8.94
CA TYR A 80 -4.71 -11.40 -8.94
C TYR A 80 -5.16 -11.12 -10.36
N ASP A 81 -6.15 -11.84 -10.86
CA ASP A 81 -6.60 -11.77 -12.26
C ASP A 81 -7.06 -10.35 -12.66
N SER A 82 -7.74 -9.64 -11.77
CA SER A 82 -8.33 -8.32 -12.04
C SER A 82 -7.47 -7.13 -11.61
N TYR A 83 -6.29 -7.35 -11.01
CA TYR A 83 -5.49 -6.25 -10.46
C TYR A 83 -4.49 -5.65 -11.46
N SER A 84 -4.31 -6.32 -12.60
CA SER A 84 -3.60 -5.81 -13.79
C SER A 84 -2.24 -5.16 -13.47
N ASP A 85 -1.94 -4.01 -14.07
CA ASP A 85 -0.70 -3.24 -13.90
C ASP A 85 -0.56 -2.54 -12.53
N MET A 86 -1.63 -2.48 -11.74
CA MET A 86 -1.52 -1.99 -10.36
C MET A 86 -0.64 -2.90 -9.50
N ALA A 87 -0.58 -4.21 -9.77
CA ALA A 87 0.33 -5.14 -9.12
C ALA A 87 1.80 -4.71 -9.33
N ASN A 88 2.15 -4.33 -10.57
CA ASN A 88 3.49 -3.85 -10.92
C ASN A 88 3.82 -2.55 -10.16
N ALA A 89 2.85 -1.64 -10.08
CA ALA A 89 3.04 -0.39 -9.34
C ALA A 89 3.26 -0.63 -7.84
N LYS A 90 2.53 -1.57 -7.24
CA LYS A 90 2.72 -1.93 -5.82
C LYS A 90 4.07 -2.61 -5.58
N ALA A 91 4.53 -3.48 -6.47
CA ALA A 91 5.86 -4.09 -6.39
C ALA A 91 6.98 -3.03 -6.50
N LEU A 92 6.83 -2.07 -7.43
CA LEU A 92 7.75 -0.95 -7.56
C LEU A 92 7.75 -0.07 -6.30
N LEU A 93 6.58 0.23 -5.73
CA LEU A 93 6.44 0.99 -4.49
C LEU A 93 7.22 0.35 -3.33
N GLU A 94 7.10 -0.97 -3.16
CA GLU A 94 7.84 -1.72 -2.14
C GLU A 94 9.36 -1.71 -2.38
N SER A 95 9.79 -1.75 -3.64
CA SER A 95 11.21 -1.62 -4.00
C SER A 95 11.76 -0.22 -3.68
N ILE A 96 11.00 0.84 -3.99
CA ILE A 96 11.34 2.22 -3.65
C ILE A 96 11.45 2.39 -2.13
N CYS A 97 10.53 1.81 -1.37
CA CYS A 97 10.56 1.81 0.10
C CYS A 97 11.88 1.26 0.64
N ARG A 98 12.34 0.12 0.14
CA ARG A 98 13.61 -0.49 0.58
C ARG A 98 14.81 0.39 0.27
N SER A 99 14.89 0.93 -0.95
CA SER A 99 16.02 1.75 -1.38
C SER A 99 16.13 3.04 -0.58
N PHE A 100 15.04 3.77 -0.43
CA PHE A 100 15.04 5.00 0.37
C PHE A 100 15.10 4.74 1.87
N GLY A 101 14.58 3.63 2.35
CA GLY A 101 14.65 3.25 3.77
C GLY A 101 16.10 3.12 4.26
N MET A 102 16.98 2.55 3.43
CA MET A 102 18.42 2.50 3.71
C MET A 102 19.01 3.93 3.73
N ILE A 103 18.80 4.70 2.65
CA ILE A 103 19.37 6.03 2.49
C ILE A 103 18.96 6.98 3.63
N TYR A 104 17.68 6.99 3.98
CA TYR A 104 17.15 7.85 5.04
C TYR A 104 17.54 7.36 6.44
N GLY A 105 17.60 6.05 6.62
CA GLY A 105 18.01 5.44 7.88
C GLY A 105 19.46 5.80 8.25
N GLU A 106 20.36 5.71 7.28
CA GLU A 106 21.78 6.07 7.45
C GLU A 106 21.98 7.57 7.67
N LYS A 107 21.22 8.42 6.96
CA LYS A 107 21.36 9.87 7.07
C LYS A 107 20.94 10.42 8.43
N ASN A 108 19.75 10.05 8.90
CA ASN A 108 19.13 10.70 10.05
C ASN A 108 18.15 9.84 10.85
N GLY A 109 18.21 8.52 10.70
CA GLY A 109 17.39 7.57 11.45
C GLY A 109 15.92 7.54 11.06
N VAL A 110 15.53 8.11 9.91
CA VAL A 110 14.16 8.05 9.40
C VAL A 110 13.84 6.64 8.95
N ARG A 111 12.67 6.14 9.34
CA ARG A 111 12.15 4.82 8.99
C ARG A 111 11.18 4.94 7.82
N ILE A 112 11.30 4.01 6.86
CA ILE A 112 10.36 3.95 5.74
C ILE A 112 9.85 2.52 5.62
N ASN A 113 8.52 2.33 5.66
CA ASN A 113 7.86 1.04 5.55
C ASN A 113 6.67 1.11 4.60
N THR A 114 6.23 -0.05 4.13
CA THR A 114 4.94 -0.19 3.45
C THR A 114 3.97 -1.00 4.31
N ILE A 115 2.70 -0.65 4.23
CA ILE A 115 1.61 -1.41 4.85
C ILE A 115 0.79 -2.05 3.74
N SER A 116 0.78 -3.39 3.72
CA SER A 116 -0.08 -4.19 2.85
C SER A 116 -1.44 -4.35 3.52
N GLN A 117 -2.34 -3.45 3.15
CA GLN A 117 -3.67 -3.35 3.73
C GLN A 117 -4.63 -4.34 3.05
N SER A 118 -5.59 -4.88 3.81
CA SER A 118 -6.71 -5.64 3.24
C SER A 118 -7.58 -4.78 2.30
N PRO A 119 -8.39 -5.39 1.43
CA PRO A 119 -9.36 -4.63 0.66
C PRO A 119 -10.23 -3.77 1.57
N THR A 120 -10.32 -2.48 1.24
CA THR A 120 -11.10 -1.51 2.02
C THR A 120 -12.08 -0.81 1.10
N LYS A 121 -13.34 -0.66 1.53
CA LYS A 121 -14.39 0.01 0.74
C LYS A 121 -14.13 1.51 0.67
N THR A 122 -13.40 1.92 -0.33
CA THR A 122 -13.06 3.32 -0.62
C THR A 122 -13.68 3.77 -1.94
N THR A 123 -13.71 5.08 -2.19
CA THR A 123 -14.13 5.63 -3.49
C THR A 123 -13.29 5.07 -4.64
N ALA A 124 -11.99 4.84 -4.42
CA ALA A 124 -11.09 4.25 -5.41
C ALA A 124 -11.41 2.77 -5.66
N GLY A 125 -11.73 2.00 -4.60
CA GLY A 125 -12.10 0.58 -4.70
C GLY A 125 -13.42 0.36 -5.45
N LYS A 126 -14.42 1.23 -5.24
CA LYS A 126 -15.71 1.16 -5.95
C LYS A 126 -15.60 1.28 -7.48
N GLY A 127 -14.50 1.78 -8.00
CA GLY A 127 -14.25 1.86 -9.44
C GLY A 127 -13.62 0.60 -10.06
N ILE A 128 -13.44 -0.47 -9.30
CA ILE A 128 -12.89 -1.75 -9.75
C ILE A 128 -14.03 -2.72 -10.00
N ASP A 129 -14.12 -3.26 -11.21
CA ASP A 129 -15.13 -4.26 -11.54
C ASP A 129 -14.93 -5.53 -10.68
N GLY A 130 -16.04 -6.08 -10.16
CA GLY A 130 -16.00 -7.25 -9.27
C GLY A 130 -15.45 -6.98 -7.86
N PHE A 131 -15.24 -5.72 -7.46
CA PHE A 131 -14.66 -5.37 -6.15
C PHE A 131 -15.46 -5.96 -4.98
N ASP A 132 -16.79 -5.91 -5.02
CA ASP A 132 -17.60 -6.42 -3.90
C ASP A 132 -17.46 -7.93 -3.71
N LEU A 133 -17.38 -8.69 -4.81
CA LEU A 133 -17.13 -10.13 -4.77
C LEU A 133 -15.75 -10.44 -4.21
N PHE A 134 -14.75 -9.69 -4.66
CA PHE A 134 -13.38 -9.83 -4.18
C PHE A 134 -13.26 -9.44 -2.70
N PHE A 135 -13.94 -8.38 -2.28
CA PHE A 135 -13.99 -7.93 -0.88
C PHE A 135 -14.58 -9.01 0.02
N ASP A 136 -15.73 -9.60 -0.38
CA ASP A 136 -16.39 -10.70 0.35
C ASP A 136 -15.51 -11.96 0.42
N PHE A 137 -14.85 -12.30 -0.70
CA PHE A 137 -13.90 -13.42 -0.74
C PHE A 137 -12.74 -13.20 0.24
N ALA A 138 -12.12 -12.02 0.22
CA ALA A 138 -11.01 -11.71 1.10
C ALA A 138 -11.43 -11.72 2.58
N ASP A 139 -12.63 -11.22 2.89
CA ASP A 139 -13.19 -11.24 4.24
C ASP A 139 -13.37 -12.67 4.78
N LYS A 140 -13.89 -13.55 3.94
CA LYS A 140 -14.08 -14.97 4.30
C LYS A 140 -12.78 -15.76 4.40
N MET A 141 -11.79 -15.39 3.61
CA MET A 141 -10.45 -15.98 3.68
C MET A 141 -9.67 -15.52 4.91
N SER A 142 -9.91 -14.31 5.39
CA SER A 142 -9.19 -13.72 6.52
C SER A 142 -9.73 -14.21 7.84
N PRO A 143 -8.93 -14.78 8.75
CA PRO A 143 -9.36 -15.19 10.08
C PRO A 143 -10.05 -14.08 10.90
N LEU A 144 -9.55 -12.84 10.80
CA LEU A 144 -10.10 -11.66 11.48
C LEU A 144 -11.03 -10.81 10.60
N GLY A 145 -11.27 -11.23 9.35
CA GLY A 145 -12.00 -10.44 8.36
C GLY A 145 -11.14 -9.32 7.73
N ASN A 146 -11.76 -8.50 6.88
CA ASN A 146 -11.12 -7.32 6.30
C ASN A 146 -11.02 -6.19 7.34
N ALA A 147 -9.88 -5.52 7.40
CA ALA A 147 -9.71 -4.34 8.22
C ALA A 147 -10.46 -3.13 7.65
N SER A 148 -11.03 -2.32 8.52
CA SER A 148 -11.63 -1.03 8.19
C SER A 148 -10.57 0.04 7.89
N ALA A 149 -11.00 1.19 7.40
CA ALA A 149 -10.10 2.34 7.19
C ALA A 149 -9.57 2.90 8.53
N GLU A 150 -10.38 2.86 9.57
CA GLU A 150 -10.04 3.28 10.93
C GLU A 150 -8.97 2.37 11.53
N GLU A 151 -9.14 1.04 11.42
CA GLU A 151 -8.15 0.08 11.89
C GLU A 151 -6.82 0.21 11.14
N CYS A 152 -6.86 0.53 9.83
CA CYS A 152 -5.66 0.87 9.07
C CYS A 152 -4.99 2.15 9.60
N ALA A 153 -5.78 3.17 9.95
CA ALA A 153 -5.25 4.41 10.53
C ALA A 153 -4.60 4.17 11.89
N ASP A 154 -5.20 3.37 12.75
CA ASP A 154 -4.64 2.98 14.05
C ASP A 154 -3.29 2.27 13.88
N TYR A 155 -3.20 1.37 12.90
CA TYR A 155 -1.94 0.70 12.58
C TYR A 155 -0.89 1.68 12.05
N CYS A 156 -1.28 2.65 11.22
CA CYS A 156 -0.39 3.73 10.78
C CYS A 156 0.12 4.57 11.96
N ILE A 157 -0.74 4.93 12.92
CA ILE A 157 -0.37 5.67 14.13
C ILE A 157 0.66 4.89 14.94
N MET A 158 0.44 3.59 15.14
CA MET A 158 1.41 2.73 15.81
C MET A 158 2.75 2.73 15.08
N MET A 159 2.75 2.63 13.75
CA MET A 159 3.97 2.63 12.93
C MET A 159 4.69 3.98 12.89
N PHE A 160 3.98 5.08 13.11
CA PHE A 160 4.60 6.40 13.28
C PHE A 160 5.24 6.58 14.66
N SER A 161 4.75 5.87 15.66
CA SER A 161 5.21 6.01 17.03
C SER A 161 6.63 5.50 17.27
N ASP A 162 7.22 5.89 18.39
CA ASP A 162 8.54 5.43 18.83
C ASP A 162 8.59 3.95 19.23
N TYR A 163 7.44 3.28 19.39
CA TYR A 163 7.39 1.85 19.69
C TYR A 163 7.95 0.98 18.56
N THR A 164 8.04 1.54 17.35
CA THR A 164 8.55 0.83 16.17
C THR A 164 9.90 1.34 15.67
N ARG A 165 10.73 1.90 16.57
CA ARG A 165 12.03 2.56 16.26
C ARG A 165 13.03 1.74 15.44
N LYS A 166 12.92 0.44 15.45
CA LYS A 166 13.82 -0.47 14.69
C LYS A 166 13.13 -1.20 13.54
N VAL A 167 11.91 -0.76 13.17
CA VAL A 167 11.16 -1.30 12.03
C VAL A 167 11.32 -0.36 10.84
N THR A 168 12.09 -0.77 9.84
CA THR A 168 12.29 -0.03 8.59
C THR A 168 12.49 -0.98 7.41
N MET A 169 12.21 -0.54 6.20
CA MET A 169 12.35 -1.29 4.95
C MET A 169 11.47 -2.55 4.87
N GLN A 170 10.44 -2.62 5.71
CA GLN A 170 9.54 -3.77 5.79
C GLN A 170 8.27 -3.52 4.97
N ASN A 171 7.72 -4.62 4.44
CA ASN A 171 6.33 -4.68 4.02
C ASN A 171 5.53 -5.37 5.13
N LEU A 172 4.63 -4.64 5.77
CA LEU A 172 3.90 -5.07 6.94
C LEU A 172 2.46 -5.38 6.55
N PHE A 173 2.03 -6.61 6.78
CA PHE A 173 0.66 -7.03 6.49
C PHE A 173 -0.30 -6.57 7.60
N HIS A 174 -1.36 -5.89 7.17
CA HIS A 174 -2.51 -5.52 8.00
C HIS A 174 -3.79 -5.94 7.27
N ASP A 175 -4.04 -7.24 7.23
CA ASP A 175 -5.00 -7.88 6.33
C ASP A 175 -5.83 -8.99 6.98
N GLY A 176 -5.96 -8.96 8.30
CA GLY A 176 -6.73 -9.96 9.04
C GLY A 176 -6.20 -11.39 8.94
N GLY A 177 -4.96 -11.57 8.47
CA GLY A 177 -4.33 -12.88 8.27
C GLY A 177 -4.52 -13.46 6.87
N TYR A 178 -5.09 -12.69 5.93
CA TYR A 178 -5.31 -13.11 4.55
C TYR A 178 -4.03 -13.63 3.88
N SER A 179 -2.94 -12.89 3.97
CA SER A 179 -1.66 -13.21 3.32
C SER A 179 -1.06 -14.55 3.74
N SER A 180 -1.41 -15.04 4.94
CA SER A 180 -0.90 -16.27 5.52
C SER A 180 -1.89 -17.43 5.47
N THR A 181 -3.14 -17.19 5.05
CA THR A 181 -4.20 -18.20 5.00
C THR A 181 -4.18 -18.93 3.66
N GLY A 182 -3.98 -20.24 3.67
CA GLY A 182 -4.08 -21.07 2.46
C GLY A 182 -5.54 -21.33 2.08
N ILE A 183 -6.36 -21.75 3.06
CA ILE A 183 -7.82 -21.96 2.92
C ILE A 183 -8.49 -21.75 4.27
N SER A 184 -9.64 -21.08 4.27
CA SER A 184 -10.44 -20.85 5.47
C SER A 184 -11.60 -21.83 5.59
N LYS A 185 -12.04 -22.09 6.83
CA LYS A 185 -13.24 -22.91 7.11
C LYS A 185 -14.49 -22.31 6.46
N LYS A 186 -14.65 -20.98 6.54
CA LYS A 186 -15.78 -20.26 5.92
C LYS A 186 -15.87 -20.52 4.41
N MET A 187 -14.72 -20.56 3.70
CA MET A 187 -14.69 -20.84 2.27
C MET A 187 -15.05 -22.29 1.96
N ILE A 188 -14.62 -23.26 2.79
CA ILE A 188 -15.00 -24.66 2.63
C ILE A 188 -16.51 -24.82 2.79
N GLU A 189 -17.10 -24.24 3.84
CA GLU A 189 -18.54 -24.28 4.14
C GLU A 189 -19.36 -23.67 2.98
N GLN A 190 -18.93 -22.53 2.44
CA GLN A 190 -19.59 -21.90 1.29
C GLN A 190 -19.53 -22.80 0.04
N TYR A 191 -18.39 -23.41 -0.24
CA TYR A 191 -18.24 -24.31 -1.39
C TYR A 191 -19.11 -25.58 -1.24
N GLN A 192 -19.26 -26.10 -0.03
CA GLN A 192 -20.14 -27.23 0.24
C GLN A 192 -21.61 -26.86 0.08
N GLY A 193 -22.03 -25.68 0.51
CA GLY A 193 -23.40 -25.18 0.35
C GLY A 193 -23.78 -24.79 -1.09
N SER A 194 -22.80 -24.71 -1.99
CA SER A 194 -23.01 -24.42 -3.42
C SER A 194 -23.13 -25.68 -4.29
N LYS A 195 -23.01 -26.86 -3.69
CA LYS A 195 -23.23 -28.17 -4.33
C LYS A 195 -24.61 -28.71 -4.03
#